data_e2079011631143ca9c65ded1b5f714df
#
_entry.id   e2079011631143ca9c65ded1b5f714df
#
_cell.length_a   1.000
_cell.length_b   1.000
_cell.length_c   1.000
_cell.angle_alpha   90.00
_cell.angle_beta   90.00
_cell.angle_gamma   90.00
#
_symmetry.space_group_name_H-M   'P 1'
#
loop_
_entity.id
_entity.type
_entity.pdbx_description
1 polymer ?
#
loop_
_entity_poly.entity_id
_entity_poly.type
_entity_poly.pdbx_seq_one_letter_code
_entity_poly.pdbx_strand_id
1 'polypeptide(L)'
;MYGTSREAARCERWGTIPSRGRCCLKLMPMFSPHGPTLRELTVQALSSVERGYDLLAPKFDHTPFRTPDAVLDAVEGELKGMGSFAHGLDLCCGTGAGTDVLRTVCRESVTGVDFSAGMLSVARARVRSDGPPHVAWVRGDARALPFGPVFDLAVSFGAFGHFLPRELPGLFAEVHSVLRPGGRFVFPIGAPPSPASPWYWALLGFDTAMRVRNALWRPSFVMYYRTFRFGDVRRELTRAGFTVEHRALTDFGHRPDGSPRCRLIVATRT
;
A
#
# COMPACT_ATOMS: atom_id res chain seq x y z
N MET A 1 25.39 -24.01 -15.17
CA MET A 1 25.37 -22.83 -16.07
C MET A 1 23.94 -22.55 -16.51
N TYR A 2 23.19 -21.76 -15.77
CA TYR A 2 21.92 -21.08 -16.23
C TYR A 2 21.52 -20.12 -15.13
N GLY A 3 21.94 -18.87 -15.26
CA GLY A 3 21.58 -17.83 -14.31
C GLY A 3 21.91 -16.44 -14.85
N THR A 4 21.33 -16.01 -15.98
CA THR A 4 21.60 -14.66 -16.51
C THR A 4 20.46 -14.02 -17.31
N SER A 5 19.25 -14.56 -17.33
CA SER A 5 18.20 -13.98 -18.21
C SER A 5 17.09 -13.17 -17.48
N ARG A 6 17.11 -13.09 -16.15
CA ARG A 6 16.10 -12.30 -15.40
C ARG A 6 16.57 -10.90 -15.00
N GLU A 7 17.87 -10.67 -14.85
CA GLU A 7 18.42 -9.32 -14.55
C GLU A 7 18.47 -8.42 -15.78
N ALA A 8 18.72 -8.95 -16.96
CA ALA A 8 18.79 -8.16 -18.19
C ALA A 8 17.42 -7.56 -18.60
N ALA A 9 16.33 -8.27 -18.41
CA ALA A 9 14.99 -7.78 -18.75
C ALA A 9 14.45 -6.70 -17.79
N ARG A 10 15.05 -6.53 -16.61
CA ARG A 10 14.71 -5.49 -15.63
C ARG A 10 15.40 -4.15 -15.92
N CYS A 11 16.57 -4.17 -16.56
CA CYS A 11 17.39 -2.98 -16.76
C CYS A 11 16.96 -2.13 -17.97
N GLU A 12 16.29 -2.70 -18.96
CA GLU A 12 15.89 -1.97 -20.16
C GLU A 12 14.63 -1.11 -20.01
N ARG A 13 13.90 -1.26 -18.94
CA ARG A 13 12.63 -0.54 -18.71
C ARG A 13 12.77 0.79 -17.95
N TRP A 14 13.91 1.04 -17.32
CA TRP A 14 14.17 2.25 -16.54
C TRP A 14 15.60 2.73 -16.78
N GLY A 15 15.74 3.81 -17.54
CA GLY A 15 17.03 4.41 -17.89
C GLY A 15 17.95 4.54 -16.66
N THR A 16 19.23 4.21 -16.88
CA THR A 16 20.40 4.29 -16.01
C THR A 16 20.29 5.29 -14.85
N ILE A 17 20.38 4.77 -13.62
CA ILE A 17 20.50 5.58 -12.38
C ILE A 17 21.95 6.05 -12.28
N PRO A 18 22.24 7.38 -12.31
CA PRO A 18 23.55 7.88 -11.98
C PRO A 18 23.80 7.75 -10.49
N SER A 19 24.90 7.11 -10.14
CA SER A 19 25.46 7.06 -8.79
C SER A 19 25.76 8.48 -8.29
N ARG A 20 25.15 8.88 -7.19
CA ARG A 20 25.42 9.86 -6.15
C ARG A 20 24.22 10.75 -5.82
N GLY A 21 23.62 10.49 -4.70
CA GLY A 21 23.14 11.45 -3.73
C GLY A 21 22.20 12.57 -4.19
N ARG A 22 21.05 12.24 -4.72
CA ARG A 22 19.82 13.03 -4.61
C ARG A 22 18.68 12.09 -5.03
N CYS A 23 18.04 11.46 -4.05
CA CYS A 23 16.73 10.86 -4.26
C CYS A 23 15.72 12.02 -4.46
N CYS A 24 15.79 12.65 -5.64
CA CYS A 24 14.66 13.38 -6.15
C CYS A 24 13.60 12.30 -6.41
N LEU A 25 12.53 12.28 -5.60
CA LEU A 25 11.23 11.84 -6.09
C LEU A 25 10.96 12.69 -7.35
N LYS A 26 11.47 12.25 -8.51
CA LYS A 26 11.05 12.81 -9.78
C LYS A 26 9.54 12.58 -9.78
N LEU A 27 8.80 13.69 -9.77
CA LEU A 27 7.40 13.67 -10.18
C LEU A 27 7.38 12.86 -11.48
N MET A 28 6.92 11.60 -11.40
CA MET A 28 6.52 10.90 -12.61
C MET A 28 5.50 11.82 -13.27
N PRO A 29 5.59 12.09 -14.56
CA PRO A 29 4.58 12.88 -15.23
C PRO A 29 3.24 12.19 -14.92
N MET A 30 2.32 12.92 -14.30
CA MET A 30 0.98 12.44 -13.91
C MET A 30 0.22 11.89 -15.12
N PHE A 31 0.75 12.08 -16.30
CA PHE A 31 0.25 11.70 -17.60
C PHE A 31 1.33 10.93 -18.38
N SER A 32 1.45 9.62 -18.10
CA SER A 32 2.19 8.73 -19.00
C SER A 32 1.29 8.42 -20.22
N PRO A 33 1.84 8.07 -21.40
CA PRO A 33 1.03 7.65 -22.54
C PRO A 33 0.12 6.45 -22.26
N HIS A 34 0.45 5.65 -21.25
CA HIS A 34 -0.31 4.47 -20.82
C HIS A 34 -1.17 4.74 -19.57
N GLY A 35 -1.08 5.93 -18.98
CA GLY A 35 -1.83 6.32 -17.79
C GLY A 35 -3.24 6.79 -18.10
N PRO A 36 -4.04 7.08 -17.06
CA PRO A 36 -5.38 7.61 -17.22
C PRO A 36 -5.36 9.02 -17.80
N THR A 37 -6.35 9.32 -18.64
CA THR A 37 -6.60 10.66 -19.17
C THR A 37 -7.23 11.56 -18.10
N LEU A 38 -7.16 12.89 -18.30
CA LEU A 38 -7.86 13.86 -17.42
C LEU A 38 -9.35 13.57 -17.29
N ARG A 39 -10.01 13.16 -18.39
CA ARG A 39 -11.41 12.79 -18.39
C ARG A 39 -11.67 11.58 -17.48
N GLU A 40 -10.85 10.54 -17.59
CA GLU A 40 -10.97 9.35 -16.74
C GLU A 40 -10.75 9.69 -15.26
N LEU A 41 -9.75 10.51 -14.93
CA LEU A 41 -9.54 10.99 -13.56
C LEU A 41 -10.69 11.83 -13.03
N THR A 42 -11.32 12.66 -13.87
CA THR A 42 -12.51 13.43 -13.50
C THR A 42 -13.70 12.52 -13.21
N VAL A 43 -13.96 11.54 -14.10
CA VAL A 43 -15.02 10.55 -13.89
C VAL A 43 -14.78 9.76 -12.62
N GLN A 44 -13.53 9.33 -12.38
CA GLN A 44 -13.12 8.66 -11.15
C GLN A 44 -13.41 9.53 -9.92
N ALA A 45 -12.94 10.78 -9.91
CA ALA A 45 -13.12 11.70 -8.78
C ALA A 45 -14.58 12.02 -8.48
N LEU A 46 -15.48 11.93 -9.46
CA LEU A 46 -16.92 12.13 -9.29
C LEU A 46 -17.70 10.84 -8.95
N SER A 47 -17.04 9.70 -9.01
CA SER A 47 -17.63 8.38 -8.69
C SER A 47 -17.53 8.06 -7.18
N SER A 48 -18.09 6.90 -6.76
CA SER A 48 -17.73 6.30 -5.47
C SER A 48 -16.28 5.80 -5.48
N VAL A 49 -15.69 5.56 -4.31
CA VAL A 49 -14.32 5.01 -4.22
C VAL A 49 -14.23 3.70 -4.99
N GLU A 50 -15.18 2.77 -4.78
CA GLU A 50 -15.23 1.48 -5.46
C GLU A 50 -15.28 1.63 -6.98
N ARG A 51 -16.29 2.36 -7.50
CA ARG A 51 -16.43 2.56 -8.94
C ARG A 51 -15.26 3.30 -9.56
N GLY A 52 -14.68 4.25 -8.83
CA GLY A 52 -13.50 4.99 -9.29
C GLY A 52 -12.30 4.08 -9.46
N TYR A 53 -12.09 3.14 -8.54
CA TYR A 53 -11.04 2.14 -8.65
C TYR A 53 -11.32 1.07 -9.71
N ASP A 54 -12.56 0.63 -9.89
CA ASP A 54 -12.93 -0.27 -10.98
C ASP A 54 -12.60 0.34 -12.36
N LEU A 55 -12.90 1.63 -12.54
CA LEU A 55 -12.60 2.35 -13.79
C LEU A 55 -11.09 2.55 -13.99
N LEU A 56 -10.33 2.74 -12.92
CA LEU A 56 -8.89 2.99 -12.96
C LEU A 56 -8.07 1.71 -13.09
N ALA A 57 -8.61 0.56 -12.66
CA ALA A 57 -7.88 -0.69 -12.52
C ALA A 57 -7.01 -1.08 -13.73
N PRO A 58 -7.46 -0.98 -15.00
CA PRO A 58 -6.64 -1.33 -16.15
C PRO A 58 -5.39 -0.46 -16.34
N LYS A 59 -5.40 0.76 -15.78
CA LYS A 59 -4.32 1.74 -15.91
C LYS A 59 -3.64 2.06 -14.58
N PHE A 60 -4.06 1.43 -13.48
CA PHE A 60 -3.61 1.76 -12.12
C PHE A 60 -2.09 1.65 -11.98
N ASP A 61 -1.48 0.62 -12.54
CA ASP A 61 -0.04 0.40 -12.45
C ASP A 61 0.80 1.48 -13.17
N HIS A 62 0.17 2.30 -14.01
CA HIS A 62 0.77 3.45 -14.69
C HIS A 62 0.47 4.78 -13.99
N THR A 63 -0.10 4.75 -12.79
CA THR A 63 -0.42 5.95 -11.99
C THR A 63 0.61 6.19 -10.91
N PRO A 64 0.75 7.45 -10.44
CA PRO A 64 1.58 7.76 -9.27
C PRO A 64 0.99 7.23 -7.95
N PHE A 65 -0.20 6.62 -7.98
CA PHE A 65 -0.89 6.07 -6.82
C PHE A 65 -0.43 4.65 -6.49
N ARG A 66 0.19 3.96 -7.45
CA ARG A 66 0.80 2.66 -7.23
C ARG A 66 1.98 2.80 -6.27
N THR A 67 2.09 1.90 -5.32
CA THR A 67 3.27 1.83 -4.43
C THR A 67 4.53 1.59 -5.28
N PRO A 68 5.57 2.44 -5.15
CA PRO A 68 6.81 2.27 -5.91
C PRO A 68 7.49 0.92 -5.62
N ASP A 69 8.09 0.32 -6.66
CA ASP A 69 8.79 -0.97 -6.53
C ASP A 69 9.89 -0.91 -5.46
N ALA A 70 10.63 0.20 -5.35
CA ALA A 70 11.64 0.37 -4.31
C ALA A 70 11.07 0.22 -2.88
N VAL A 71 9.82 0.64 -2.64
CA VAL A 71 9.15 0.44 -1.34
C VAL A 71 8.78 -1.02 -1.14
N LEU A 72 8.27 -1.67 -2.18
CA LEU A 72 7.92 -3.09 -2.15
C LEU A 72 9.16 -3.95 -1.89
N ASP A 73 10.26 -3.69 -2.61
CA ASP A 73 11.55 -4.40 -2.47
C ASP A 73 12.15 -4.21 -1.06
N ALA A 74 12.09 -2.99 -0.51
CA ALA A 74 12.58 -2.72 0.84
C ALA A 74 11.76 -3.45 1.91
N VAL A 75 10.42 -3.45 1.77
CA VAL A 75 9.54 -4.19 2.68
C VAL A 75 9.74 -5.70 2.54
N GLU A 76 9.90 -6.20 1.33
CA GLU A 76 10.20 -7.62 1.08
C GLU A 76 11.49 -8.05 1.79
N GLY A 77 12.56 -7.24 1.70
CA GLY A 77 13.83 -7.49 2.38
C GLY A 77 13.65 -7.57 3.90
N GLU A 78 12.91 -6.64 4.49
CA GLU A 78 12.60 -6.64 5.92
C GLU A 78 11.77 -7.87 6.34
N LEU A 79 10.76 -8.24 5.55
CA LEU A 79 9.92 -9.41 5.82
C LEU A 79 10.73 -10.72 5.76
N LYS A 80 11.64 -10.87 4.81
CA LYS A 80 12.55 -12.01 4.73
C LYS A 80 13.43 -12.12 5.98
N GLY A 81 13.89 -10.99 6.53
CA GLY A 81 14.63 -10.92 7.79
C GLY A 81 13.81 -11.29 9.03
N MET A 82 12.48 -11.25 8.96
CA MET A 82 11.59 -11.64 10.07
C MET A 82 11.31 -13.15 10.13
N GLY A 83 11.70 -13.90 9.11
CA GLY A 83 11.48 -15.33 9.00
C GLY A 83 10.49 -15.70 7.89
N SER A 84 9.90 -16.88 8.02
CA SER A 84 8.96 -17.44 7.07
C SER A 84 7.58 -17.57 7.72
N PHE A 85 6.54 -17.24 6.94
CA PHE A 85 5.15 -17.25 7.37
C PHE A 85 4.39 -18.38 6.66
N ALA A 86 3.32 -18.89 7.26
CA ALA A 86 2.47 -19.88 6.61
C ALA A 86 1.41 -19.20 5.74
N HIS A 87 0.64 -18.27 6.32
CA HIS A 87 -0.52 -17.65 5.71
C HIS A 87 -0.42 -16.12 5.71
N GLY A 88 -0.45 -15.50 4.53
CA GLY A 88 -0.38 -14.06 4.35
C GLY A 88 -1.70 -13.43 3.91
N LEU A 89 -1.97 -12.21 4.39
CA LEU A 89 -3.10 -11.37 3.98
C LEU A 89 -2.57 -10.06 3.38
N ASP A 90 -2.93 -9.77 2.13
CA ASP A 90 -2.72 -8.48 1.49
C ASP A 90 -4.01 -7.66 1.60
N LEU A 91 -4.01 -6.68 2.49
CA LEU A 91 -5.17 -5.86 2.82
C LEU A 91 -5.26 -4.66 1.88
N CYS A 92 -6.39 -4.51 1.16
CA CYS A 92 -6.57 -3.55 0.07
C CYS A 92 -5.51 -3.78 -1.01
N CYS A 93 -5.48 -5.01 -1.54
CA CYS A 93 -4.40 -5.52 -2.38
C CYS A 93 -4.29 -4.85 -3.76
N GLY A 94 -5.31 -4.09 -4.18
CA GLY A 94 -5.34 -3.44 -5.49
C GLY A 94 -5.04 -4.42 -6.63
N THR A 95 -4.05 -4.09 -7.46
CA THR A 95 -3.57 -4.93 -8.56
C THR A 95 -2.63 -6.06 -8.12
N GLY A 96 -2.48 -6.30 -6.80
CA GLY A 96 -1.75 -7.44 -6.24
C GLY A 96 -0.24 -7.24 -6.05
N ALA A 97 0.26 -6.01 -6.01
CA ALA A 97 1.70 -5.76 -5.78
C ALA A 97 2.19 -6.26 -4.41
N GLY A 98 1.38 -6.08 -3.35
CA GLY A 98 1.67 -6.64 -2.02
C GLY A 98 1.53 -8.16 -1.99
N THR A 99 0.61 -8.72 -2.76
CA THR A 99 0.46 -10.17 -2.91
C THR A 99 1.73 -10.80 -3.50
N ASP A 100 2.39 -10.15 -4.48
CA ASP A 100 3.68 -10.63 -5.02
C ASP A 100 4.77 -10.62 -3.94
N VAL A 101 4.82 -9.61 -3.09
CA VAL A 101 5.74 -9.57 -1.93
C VAL A 101 5.45 -10.73 -0.97
N LEU A 102 4.20 -10.94 -0.60
CA LEU A 102 3.81 -12.02 0.30
C LEU A 102 4.15 -13.42 -0.23
N ARG A 103 4.06 -13.61 -1.56
CA ARG A 103 4.43 -14.90 -2.19
C ARG A 103 5.90 -15.28 -2.03
N THR A 104 6.76 -14.32 -1.71
CA THR A 104 8.19 -14.61 -1.50
C THR A 104 8.50 -15.00 -0.05
N VAL A 105 7.60 -14.73 0.89
CA VAL A 105 7.81 -14.92 2.34
C VAL A 105 6.80 -15.89 2.98
N CYS A 106 5.65 -16.13 2.33
CA CYS A 106 4.65 -17.10 2.78
C CYS A 106 4.85 -18.45 2.07
N ARG A 107 4.58 -19.55 2.79
CA ARG A 107 4.82 -20.91 2.28
C ARG A 107 3.55 -21.61 1.81
N GLU A 108 2.41 -21.36 2.45
CA GLU A 108 1.18 -22.14 2.24
C GLU A 108 0.16 -21.36 1.43
N SER A 109 -0.23 -20.17 1.88
CA SER A 109 -1.22 -19.37 1.16
C SER A 109 -1.02 -17.86 1.31
N VAL A 110 -1.52 -17.14 0.33
CA VAL A 110 -1.65 -15.68 0.33
C VAL A 110 -3.07 -15.33 -0.08
N THR A 111 -3.73 -14.48 0.69
CA THR A 111 -5.07 -13.99 0.37
C THR A 111 -5.01 -12.49 0.10
N GLY A 112 -5.39 -12.07 -1.10
CA GLY A 112 -5.59 -10.66 -1.43
C GLY A 112 -7.04 -10.26 -1.22
N VAL A 113 -7.27 -9.19 -0.45
CA VAL A 113 -8.60 -8.61 -0.23
C VAL A 113 -8.66 -7.22 -0.81
N ASP A 114 -9.65 -6.98 -1.65
CA ASP A 114 -9.97 -5.65 -2.14
C ASP A 114 -11.48 -5.50 -2.37
N PHE A 115 -12.02 -4.31 -2.23
CA PHE A 115 -13.45 -4.08 -2.47
C PHE A 115 -13.76 -3.85 -3.95
N SER A 116 -12.76 -3.45 -4.77
CA SER A 116 -12.89 -3.23 -6.21
C SER A 116 -12.78 -4.55 -6.97
N ALA A 117 -13.83 -4.91 -7.69
CA ALA A 117 -13.84 -6.08 -8.58
C ALA A 117 -12.86 -5.90 -9.75
N GLY A 118 -12.73 -4.66 -10.26
CA GLY A 118 -11.80 -4.31 -11.32
C GLY A 118 -10.34 -4.54 -10.91
N MET A 119 -9.96 -4.09 -9.71
CA MET A 119 -8.61 -4.32 -9.15
C MET A 119 -8.31 -5.81 -9.03
N LEU A 120 -9.22 -6.59 -8.44
CA LEU A 120 -9.06 -8.04 -8.32
C LEU A 120 -8.99 -8.76 -9.66
N SER A 121 -9.69 -8.27 -10.69
CA SER A 121 -9.58 -8.84 -12.04
C SER A 121 -8.17 -8.65 -12.61
N VAL A 122 -7.61 -7.45 -12.49
CA VAL A 122 -6.23 -7.17 -12.91
C VAL A 122 -5.23 -7.98 -12.09
N ALA A 123 -5.42 -8.07 -10.77
CA ALA A 123 -4.56 -8.85 -9.89
C ALA A 123 -4.51 -10.33 -10.28
N ARG A 124 -5.67 -10.95 -10.54
CA ARG A 124 -5.77 -12.35 -10.99
C ARG A 124 -5.04 -12.60 -12.30
N ALA A 125 -5.11 -11.66 -13.23
CA ALA A 125 -4.43 -11.78 -14.53
C ALA A 125 -2.90 -11.58 -14.42
N ARG A 126 -2.44 -10.78 -13.44
CA ARG A 126 -1.04 -10.38 -13.29
C ARG A 126 -0.24 -11.33 -12.41
N VAL A 127 -0.82 -11.70 -11.27
CA VAL A 127 -0.14 -12.53 -10.26
C VAL A 127 -0.28 -13.99 -10.61
N ARG A 128 0.85 -14.67 -10.81
CA ARG A 128 0.85 -16.12 -11.09
C ARG A 128 0.40 -16.88 -9.85
N SER A 129 -0.44 -17.89 -10.05
CA SER A 129 -0.96 -18.75 -8.99
C SER A 129 -0.52 -20.21 -9.13
N ASP A 130 0.53 -20.48 -9.90
CA ASP A 130 1.04 -21.82 -10.17
C ASP A 130 1.82 -22.33 -8.95
N GLY A 131 1.25 -23.25 -8.20
CA GLY A 131 1.89 -23.87 -7.04
C GLY A 131 1.88 -23.02 -5.75
N PRO A 132 2.51 -23.53 -4.67
CA PRO A 132 2.60 -22.84 -3.40
C PRO A 132 3.46 -21.55 -3.48
N PRO A 133 3.11 -20.54 -2.66
CA PRO A 133 1.89 -20.44 -1.88
C PRO A 133 0.64 -20.29 -2.77
N HIS A 134 -0.46 -20.94 -2.37
CA HIS A 134 -1.74 -20.80 -3.06
C HIS A 134 -2.27 -19.36 -2.91
N VAL A 135 -2.68 -18.74 -4.02
CA VAL A 135 -3.21 -17.37 -4.01
C VAL A 135 -4.72 -17.39 -4.10
N ALA A 136 -5.38 -16.77 -3.13
CA ALA A 136 -6.81 -16.55 -3.10
C ALA A 136 -7.14 -15.05 -3.22
N TRP A 137 -8.26 -14.73 -3.87
CA TRP A 137 -8.72 -13.37 -4.04
C TRP A 137 -10.14 -13.25 -3.50
N VAL A 138 -10.32 -12.33 -2.56
CA VAL A 138 -11.61 -12.10 -1.90
C VAL A 138 -12.04 -10.67 -2.12
N ARG A 139 -13.24 -10.49 -2.67
CA ARG A 139 -13.86 -9.18 -2.72
C ARG A 139 -14.49 -8.88 -1.36
N GLY A 140 -13.98 -7.88 -0.67
CA GLY A 140 -14.42 -7.55 0.67
C GLY A 140 -13.98 -6.16 1.13
N ASP A 141 -14.65 -5.66 2.15
CA ASP A 141 -14.29 -4.43 2.82
C ASP A 141 -13.28 -4.75 3.94
N ALA A 142 -12.16 -4.03 3.95
CA ALA A 142 -11.14 -4.17 5.01
C ALA A 142 -11.67 -3.87 6.43
N ARG A 143 -12.83 -3.21 6.52
CA ARG A 143 -13.51 -2.89 7.79
C ARG A 143 -14.43 -4.00 8.30
N ALA A 144 -14.59 -5.08 7.51
CA ALA A 144 -15.44 -6.24 7.84
C ALA A 144 -14.87 -7.48 7.12
N LEU A 145 -13.77 -8.02 7.63
CA LEU A 145 -13.05 -9.13 7.03
C LEU A 145 -13.77 -10.46 7.31
N PRO A 146 -14.06 -11.28 6.29
CA PRO A 146 -14.81 -12.52 6.46
C PRO A 146 -13.93 -13.70 6.90
N PHE A 147 -12.99 -13.46 7.84
CA PHE A 147 -12.03 -14.47 8.28
C PHE A 147 -12.00 -14.58 9.81
N GLY A 148 -11.66 -15.76 10.29
CA GLY A 148 -11.19 -15.95 11.66
C GLY A 148 -9.69 -15.70 11.79
N PRO A 149 -9.08 -15.98 12.96
CA PRO A 149 -7.66 -15.76 13.23
C PRO A 149 -6.79 -16.83 12.56
N VAL A 150 -6.58 -16.71 11.25
CA VAL A 150 -5.87 -17.69 10.42
C VAL A 150 -4.57 -17.19 9.83
N PHE A 151 -4.30 -15.88 9.84
CA PHE A 151 -3.12 -15.30 9.20
C PHE A 151 -1.97 -15.11 10.20
N ASP A 152 -0.75 -15.38 9.73
CA ASP A 152 0.49 -15.12 10.48
C ASP A 152 1.06 -13.74 10.13
N LEU A 153 0.76 -13.26 8.92
CA LEU A 153 1.22 -11.98 8.40
C LEU A 153 0.09 -11.29 7.64
N ALA A 154 -0.16 -10.02 7.97
CA ALA A 154 -0.95 -9.13 7.14
C ALA A 154 -0.07 -7.97 6.66
N VAL A 155 -0.24 -7.54 5.42
CA VAL A 155 0.42 -6.35 4.87
C VAL A 155 -0.61 -5.40 4.27
N SER A 156 -0.25 -4.13 4.13
CA SER A 156 -1.05 -3.16 3.38
C SER A 156 -0.14 -2.11 2.74
N PHE A 157 -0.35 -1.81 1.48
CA PHE A 157 0.45 -0.86 0.72
C PHE A 157 -0.42 0.26 0.16
N GLY A 158 -0.21 1.49 0.65
CA GLY A 158 -0.84 2.69 0.12
C GLY A 158 -2.33 2.89 0.41
N ALA A 159 -2.97 2.01 1.20
CA ALA A 159 -4.42 2.01 1.39
C ALA A 159 -4.94 3.04 2.41
N PHE A 160 -4.11 3.48 3.35
CA PHE A 160 -4.61 4.28 4.48
C PHE A 160 -5.21 5.65 4.10
N GLY A 161 -4.86 6.20 2.94
CA GLY A 161 -5.48 7.41 2.41
C GLY A 161 -6.99 7.29 2.15
N HIS A 162 -7.54 6.08 2.11
CA HIS A 162 -8.95 5.80 1.85
C HIS A 162 -9.79 5.64 3.12
N PHE A 163 -9.16 5.69 4.29
CA PHE A 163 -9.84 5.62 5.57
C PHE A 163 -9.86 6.98 6.26
N LEU A 164 -10.96 7.28 6.92
CA LEU A 164 -11.02 8.45 7.80
C LEU A 164 -10.35 8.13 9.15
N PRO A 165 -9.78 9.11 9.85
CA PRO A 165 -9.17 8.87 11.17
C PRO A 165 -10.08 8.14 12.16
N ARG A 166 -11.39 8.40 12.11
CA ARG A 166 -12.41 7.72 12.96
C ARG A 166 -12.63 6.24 12.61
N GLU A 167 -12.19 5.80 11.42
CA GLU A 167 -12.35 4.41 10.95
C GLU A 167 -11.14 3.53 11.34
N LEU A 168 -10.00 4.15 11.69
CA LEU A 168 -8.78 3.42 12.04
C LEU A 168 -8.95 2.46 13.23
N PRO A 169 -9.64 2.82 14.34
CA PRO A 169 -9.82 1.89 15.44
C PRO A 169 -10.52 0.61 15.01
N GLY A 170 -11.59 0.72 14.21
CA GLY A 170 -12.31 -0.43 13.65
C GLY A 170 -11.46 -1.24 12.69
N LEU A 171 -10.75 -0.57 11.76
CA LEU A 171 -9.84 -1.22 10.81
C LEU A 171 -8.76 -2.04 11.52
N PHE A 172 -8.12 -1.47 12.55
CA PHE A 172 -7.06 -2.17 13.28
C PHE A 172 -7.61 -3.30 14.15
N ALA A 173 -8.82 -3.16 14.71
CA ALA A 173 -9.50 -4.24 15.41
C ALA A 173 -9.83 -5.40 14.46
N GLU A 174 -10.28 -5.13 13.23
CA GLU A 174 -10.51 -6.14 12.20
C GLU A 174 -9.21 -6.88 11.82
N VAL A 175 -8.13 -6.15 11.56
CA VAL A 175 -6.83 -6.77 11.26
C VAL A 175 -6.35 -7.62 12.45
N HIS A 176 -6.54 -7.12 13.68
CA HIS A 176 -6.20 -7.88 14.88
C HIS A 176 -6.99 -9.18 14.98
N SER A 177 -8.30 -9.15 14.68
CA SER A 177 -9.18 -10.32 14.79
C SER A 177 -8.80 -11.47 13.86
N VAL A 178 -8.26 -11.18 12.68
CA VAL A 178 -7.93 -12.18 11.65
C VAL A 178 -6.48 -12.70 11.72
N LEU A 179 -5.61 -12.05 12.49
CA LEU A 179 -4.28 -12.54 12.78
C LEU A 179 -4.30 -13.58 13.89
N ARG A 180 -3.43 -14.57 13.84
CA ARG A 180 -3.17 -15.50 14.97
C ARG A 180 -2.44 -14.77 16.10
N PRO A 181 -2.49 -15.25 17.34
CA PRO A 181 -1.59 -14.80 18.40
C PRO A 181 -0.12 -14.82 17.91
N GLY A 182 0.62 -13.75 18.11
CA GLY A 182 1.96 -13.58 17.57
C GLY A 182 2.02 -13.20 16.08
N GLY A 183 0.89 -13.18 15.37
CA GLY A 183 0.79 -12.71 13.98
C GLY A 183 1.10 -11.22 13.86
N ARG A 184 1.58 -10.81 12.70
CA ARG A 184 2.11 -9.45 12.46
C ARG A 184 1.32 -8.72 11.40
N PHE A 185 1.02 -7.45 11.66
CA PHE A 185 0.55 -6.50 10.65
C PHE A 185 1.68 -5.56 10.28
N VAL A 186 2.08 -5.56 9.01
CA VAL A 186 3.27 -4.85 8.52
C VAL A 186 2.90 -3.93 7.37
N PHE A 187 3.30 -2.66 7.44
CA PHE A 187 3.05 -1.69 6.39
C PHE A 187 4.05 -0.54 6.43
N PRO A 188 4.43 0.02 5.27
CA PRO A 188 5.27 1.20 5.20
C PRO A 188 4.47 2.48 5.47
N ILE A 189 5.08 3.43 6.17
CA ILE A 189 4.54 4.77 6.35
C ILE A 189 5.57 5.83 5.99
N GLY A 190 5.23 6.69 5.05
CA GLY A 190 6.06 7.83 4.67
C GLY A 190 5.96 8.96 5.70
N ALA A 191 7.06 9.66 5.93
CA ALA A 191 7.04 10.87 6.71
C ALA A 191 6.28 11.98 5.96
N PRO A 192 5.40 12.76 6.61
CA PRO A 192 4.70 13.85 5.96
C PRO A 192 5.71 14.87 5.40
N PRO A 193 5.45 15.49 4.24
CA PRO A 193 6.34 16.50 3.69
C PRO A 193 6.46 17.70 4.63
N SER A 194 7.61 18.39 4.59
CA SER A 194 7.84 19.60 5.37
C SER A 194 6.90 20.72 4.90
N PRO A 195 6.40 21.57 5.82
CA PRO A 195 5.65 22.79 5.46
C PRO A 195 6.42 23.75 4.53
N ALA A 196 7.77 23.69 4.54
CA ALA A 196 8.62 24.44 3.62
C ALA A 196 8.62 23.89 2.18
N SER A 197 8.05 22.68 1.95
CA SER A 197 7.99 22.06 0.63
C SER A 197 6.73 22.50 -0.12
N PRO A 198 6.83 22.88 -1.42
CA PRO A 198 5.65 23.11 -2.27
C PRO A 198 4.71 21.89 -2.31
N TRP A 199 5.27 20.69 -2.18
CA TRP A 199 4.51 19.44 -2.15
C TRP A 199 3.56 19.34 -0.95
N TYR A 200 3.95 19.90 0.21
CA TYR A 200 3.06 19.99 1.37
C TYR A 200 1.76 20.77 1.04
N TRP A 201 1.90 21.91 0.38
CA TRP A 201 0.78 22.77 0.02
C TRP A 201 -0.06 22.17 -1.10
N ALA A 202 0.56 21.49 -2.06
CA ALA A 202 -0.16 20.75 -3.10
C ALA A 202 -1.04 19.65 -2.52
N LEU A 203 -0.51 18.83 -1.58
CA LEU A 203 -1.29 17.80 -0.90
C LEU A 203 -2.38 18.40 0.01
N LEU A 204 -2.10 19.53 0.67
CA LEU A 204 -3.12 20.23 1.46
C LEU A 204 -4.26 20.74 0.58
N GLY A 205 -3.91 21.35 -0.56
CA GLY A 205 -4.90 21.81 -1.54
C GLY A 205 -5.76 20.67 -2.08
N PHE A 206 -5.13 19.54 -2.43
CA PHE A 206 -5.84 18.34 -2.86
C PHE A 206 -6.80 17.81 -1.78
N ASP A 207 -6.30 17.59 -0.55
CA ASP A 207 -7.14 17.10 0.56
C ASP A 207 -8.32 18.05 0.82
N THR A 208 -8.09 19.37 0.73
CA THR A 208 -9.13 20.38 0.91
C THR A 208 -10.18 20.30 -0.21
N ALA A 209 -9.74 20.23 -1.46
CA ALA A 209 -10.63 20.07 -2.62
C ALA A 209 -11.49 18.80 -2.51
N MET A 210 -10.87 17.67 -2.10
CA MET A 210 -11.59 16.41 -1.89
C MET A 210 -12.61 16.50 -0.73
N ARG A 211 -12.29 17.23 0.35
CA ARG A 211 -13.25 17.47 1.45
C ARG A 211 -14.44 18.30 1.01
N VAL A 212 -14.18 19.39 0.28
CA VAL A 212 -15.25 20.22 -0.30
C VAL A 212 -16.10 19.40 -1.25
N ARG A 213 -15.48 18.65 -2.16
CA ARG A 213 -16.18 17.73 -3.07
C ARG A 213 -17.07 16.75 -2.30
N ASN A 214 -16.54 16.10 -1.23
CA ASN A 214 -17.28 15.13 -0.44
C ASN A 214 -18.40 15.77 0.42
N ALA A 215 -18.33 17.05 0.72
CA ALA A 215 -19.40 17.79 1.38
C ALA A 215 -20.54 18.12 0.41
N LEU A 216 -20.21 18.44 -0.84
CA LEU A 216 -21.17 18.92 -1.85
C LEU A 216 -21.73 17.80 -2.74
N TRP A 217 -21.04 16.68 -2.88
CA TRP A 217 -21.36 15.61 -3.82
C TRP A 217 -21.39 14.23 -3.19
N ARG A 218 -22.37 13.40 -3.59
CA ARG A 218 -22.47 12.00 -3.19
C ARG A 218 -22.43 11.11 -4.43
N PRO A 219 -21.89 9.89 -4.34
CA PRO A 219 -21.24 9.26 -3.19
C PRO A 219 -19.90 9.91 -2.86
N SER A 220 -19.45 9.76 -1.60
CA SER A 220 -18.16 10.29 -1.15
C SER A 220 -17.00 9.50 -1.78
N PHE A 221 -15.94 10.22 -2.19
CA PHE A 221 -14.68 9.64 -2.64
C PHE A 221 -13.60 10.00 -1.64
N VAL A 222 -13.31 9.07 -0.71
CA VAL A 222 -12.31 9.30 0.33
C VAL A 222 -10.93 8.96 -0.23
N MET A 223 -10.08 9.97 -0.34
CA MET A 223 -8.70 9.86 -0.77
C MET A 223 -7.93 11.05 -0.19
N TYR A 224 -7.23 10.83 0.92
CA TYR A 224 -6.50 11.86 1.63
C TYR A 224 -5.07 11.46 1.88
N TYR A 225 -4.12 12.34 1.55
CA TYR A 225 -2.69 12.05 1.64
C TYR A 225 -2.03 12.47 2.95
N ARG A 226 -2.73 13.23 3.81
CA ARG A 226 -2.16 13.85 5.02
C ARG A 226 -2.74 13.33 6.32
N THR A 227 -3.43 12.21 6.29
CA THR A 227 -4.28 11.81 7.41
C THR A 227 -3.57 11.03 8.51
N PHE A 228 -2.41 10.44 8.23
CA PHE A 228 -1.82 9.47 9.17
C PHE A 228 -0.47 9.96 9.68
N ARG A 229 -0.48 10.51 10.90
CA ARG A 229 0.75 10.75 11.65
C ARG A 229 1.14 9.46 12.35
N PHE A 230 2.43 9.14 12.37
CA PHE A 230 2.95 7.93 13.02
C PHE A 230 2.47 7.78 14.48
N GLY A 231 2.45 8.88 15.25
CA GLY A 231 1.98 8.85 16.66
C GLY A 231 0.52 8.42 16.80
N ASP A 232 -0.35 8.88 15.88
CA ASP A 232 -1.78 8.53 15.89
C ASP A 232 -1.96 7.06 15.50
N VAL A 233 -1.29 6.60 14.44
CA VAL A 233 -1.31 5.19 14.01
C VAL A 233 -0.83 4.26 15.13
N ARG A 234 0.31 4.58 15.75
CA ARG A 234 0.85 3.80 16.87
C ARG A 234 -0.15 3.70 18.02
N ARG A 235 -0.75 4.82 18.42
CA ARG A 235 -1.73 4.87 19.50
C ARG A 235 -2.93 3.96 19.22
N GLU A 236 -3.49 4.05 18.01
CA GLU A 236 -4.68 3.27 17.65
C GLU A 236 -4.36 1.76 17.49
N LEU A 237 -3.18 1.39 16.98
CA LEU A 237 -2.72 0.01 16.96
C LEU A 237 -2.54 -0.56 18.37
N THR A 238 -1.92 0.21 19.28
CA THR A 238 -1.79 -0.21 20.69
C THR A 238 -3.14 -0.40 21.35
N ARG A 239 -4.11 0.48 21.10
CA ARG A 239 -5.48 0.34 21.59
C ARG A 239 -6.19 -0.90 21.04
N ALA A 240 -5.88 -1.28 19.80
CA ALA A 240 -6.41 -2.49 19.18
C ALA A 240 -5.76 -3.79 19.68
N GLY A 241 -4.78 -3.74 20.60
CA GLY A 241 -4.13 -4.91 21.18
C GLY A 241 -2.83 -5.34 20.51
N PHE A 242 -2.19 -4.42 19.78
CA PHE A 242 -0.89 -4.69 19.17
C PHE A 242 0.28 -4.15 20.01
N THR A 243 1.35 -4.92 20.06
CA THR A 243 2.69 -4.37 20.37
C THR A 243 3.28 -3.79 19.08
N VAL A 244 3.72 -2.52 19.11
CA VAL A 244 4.10 -1.78 17.90
C VAL A 244 5.57 -1.43 17.91
N GLU A 245 6.29 -1.95 16.95
CA GLU A 245 7.68 -1.61 16.62
C GLU A 245 7.72 -0.82 15.30
N HIS A 246 8.81 -0.11 15.05
CA HIS A 246 9.07 0.51 13.76
C HIS A 246 10.53 0.39 13.37
N ARG A 247 10.79 0.21 12.09
CA ARG A 247 12.12 0.14 11.51
C ARG A 247 12.30 1.25 10.48
N ALA A 248 13.47 1.86 10.43
CA ALA A 248 13.79 2.83 9.39
C ALA A 248 14.05 2.08 8.08
N LEU A 249 13.36 2.46 7.00
CA LEU A 249 13.73 2.05 5.66
C LEU A 249 14.78 3.03 5.16
N THR A 250 16.05 2.71 5.38
CA THR A 250 17.21 3.61 5.22
C THR A 250 17.45 4.03 3.77
N ASP A 251 17.05 3.21 2.81
CA ASP A 251 17.20 3.47 1.37
C ASP A 251 16.46 4.73 0.90
N PHE A 252 15.45 5.18 1.68
CA PHE A 252 14.71 6.41 1.40
C PHE A 252 15.34 7.65 2.05
N GLY A 253 16.46 7.49 2.77
CA GLY A 253 17.21 8.56 3.41
C GLY A 253 16.50 9.15 4.64
N HIS A 254 17.08 10.23 5.15
CA HIS A 254 16.65 10.90 6.37
C HIS A 254 16.19 12.33 6.09
N ARG A 255 15.44 12.87 7.02
CA ARG A 255 15.07 14.29 7.08
C ARG A 255 16.22 15.11 7.69
N PRO A 256 16.18 16.45 7.62
CA PRO A 256 17.17 17.31 8.26
C PRO A 256 17.27 17.12 9.78
N ASP A 257 16.17 16.67 10.42
CA ASP A 257 16.10 16.36 11.86
C ASP A 257 16.62 14.95 12.21
N GLY A 258 17.21 14.22 11.25
CA GLY A 258 17.71 12.87 11.43
C GLY A 258 16.63 11.78 11.40
N SER A 259 15.35 12.12 11.35
CA SER A 259 14.28 11.13 11.29
C SER A 259 14.20 10.47 9.90
N PRO A 260 13.88 9.16 9.81
CA PRO A 260 13.78 8.49 8.51
C PRO A 260 12.59 9.02 7.70
N ARG A 261 12.76 9.09 6.37
CA ARG A 261 11.69 9.51 5.44
C ARG A 261 10.63 8.44 5.23
N CYS A 262 10.98 7.18 5.44
CA CYS A 262 10.05 6.06 5.40
C CYS A 262 10.33 5.11 6.56
N ARG A 263 9.28 4.61 7.18
CA ARG A 263 9.34 3.64 8.27
C ARG A 263 8.49 2.43 7.91
N LEU A 264 8.95 1.27 8.28
CA LEU A 264 8.14 0.07 8.33
C LEU A 264 7.54 -0.05 9.73
N ILE A 265 6.23 -0.14 9.80
CA ILE A 265 5.51 -0.43 11.04
C ILE A 265 5.35 -1.94 11.13
N VAL A 266 5.68 -2.50 12.29
CA VAL A 266 5.49 -3.91 12.62
C VAL A 266 4.62 -3.95 13.87
N ALA A 267 3.38 -4.33 13.71
CA ALA A 267 2.40 -4.46 14.78
C ALA A 267 2.14 -5.95 15.04
N THR A 268 2.57 -6.45 16.20
CA THR A 268 2.43 -7.86 16.58
C THR A 268 1.21 -8.03 17.46
N ARG A 269 0.31 -8.97 17.11
CA ARG A 269 -0.83 -9.35 17.94
C ARG A 269 -0.33 -10.02 19.21
N THR A 270 -0.65 -9.47 20.36
CA THR A 270 -0.39 -10.04 21.70
C THR A 270 -1.46 -11.02 22.14
#